data_5998bfc03b392e2f3ae130a0c9f92b82
#
_entry.id   5998bfc03b392e2f3ae130a0c9f92b82
#
_cell.length_a   1.000
_cell.length_b   1.000
_cell.length_c   1.000
_cell.angle_alpha   90.00
_cell.angle_beta   90.00
_cell.angle_gamma   90.00
#
_symmetry.space_group_name_H-M   'P 1'
#
loop_
_entity.id
_entity.type
_entity.pdbx_description
1 polymer ?
#
loop_
_entity_poly.entity_id
_entity_poly.type
_entity_poly.pdbx_seq_one_letter_code
_entity_poly.pdbx_strand_id
1 'polypeptide(L)'
;MMKSLHKIMLCGALALPLLGQRPAFDPRSMIVVGDGIAAGMNDFALRETYQKQSFPALVAAQLKTAMALPLIEAPGLGNVPGFPALPVRVPGPSQTTVRSQFPPPLFVQNLSVPGAKLTDVLTRKPGWPLIQADAQQTLTNMILGYPALILGNDKPLWTAADYAEQMAPTFVIVSLGYSEYLDAAASGDTRLLPDLAAAKTNMTLILKRMKDTQAKVIVLNVPDPLDTAFFTTLSGATNIVGATPSQLQRVFGFKSDDVLTVQGITSVARMLRQGAITTLPAGSVISGSAAAAISASVKSYNAMIATAVQDLGLKSWDLNALTRGLRVNGLTVGNSVYTADYMGGLYTLSGFYPGNTVQALIANGIISTLNSSFGTSYPTVNVTTIAGGDPATRFISPQARRPIGPIEVSQ
;
A
#
# COMPACT_ATOMS: atom_id res chain seq x y z
N MET A 1 12.23 -63.93 -66.17
CA MET A 1 11.72 -63.99 -64.82
C MET A 1 12.45 -62.95 -64.00
N MET A 2 11.86 -61.74 -63.88
CA MET A 2 12.40 -60.65 -63.11
C MET A 2 11.57 -60.46 -61.81
N LYS A 3 12.23 -60.58 -60.65
CA LYS A 3 11.61 -60.33 -59.31
C LYS A 3 11.81 -58.87 -58.96
N SER A 4 10.71 -58.14 -58.86
CA SER A 4 10.65 -56.77 -58.38
C SER A 4 10.75 -56.72 -56.85
N LEU A 5 11.74 -56.01 -56.29
CA LEU A 5 11.90 -55.72 -54.89
C LEU A 5 11.19 -54.38 -54.60
N HIS A 6 10.11 -54.41 -53.85
CA HIS A 6 9.51 -53.22 -53.31
C HIS A 6 10.27 -52.80 -52.06
N LYS A 7 10.89 -51.60 -52.09
CA LYS A 7 11.42 -50.90 -50.90
C LYS A 7 10.29 -50.19 -50.18
N ILE A 8 9.94 -50.66 -48.97
CA ILE A 8 9.06 -49.98 -48.06
C ILE A 8 9.89 -48.87 -47.32
N MET A 9 9.60 -47.65 -47.65
CA MET A 9 10.16 -46.48 -46.96
C MET A 9 9.34 -46.19 -45.69
N LEU A 10 9.87 -46.49 -44.49
CA LEU A 10 9.27 -46.25 -43.22
C LEU A 10 9.54 -44.78 -42.85
N CYS A 11 8.54 -43.89 -43.06
CA CYS A 11 8.56 -42.54 -42.55
C CYS A 11 8.33 -42.54 -41.04
N GLY A 12 9.41 -42.47 -40.27
CA GLY A 12 9.33 -42.21 -38.84
C GLY A 12 8.92 -40.77 -38.57
N ALA A 13 7.66 -40.52 -38.22
CA ALA A 13 7.21 -39.23 -37.70
C ALA A 13 7.81 -39.05 -36.31
N LEU A 14 8.82 -38.21 -36.19
CA LEU A 14 9.26 -37.67 -34.88
C LEU A 14 8.13 -36.84 -34.28
N ALA A 15 7.39 -37.40 -33.33
CA ALA A 15 6.51 -36.68 -32.46
C ALA A 15 7.39 -35.85 -31.51
N LEU A 16 7.62 -34.58 -31.84
CA LEU A 16 8.13 -33.59 -30.88
C LEU A 16 7.13 -33.48 -29.71
N PRO A 17 7.57 -33.65 -28.45
CA PRO A 17 6.68 -33.38 -27.33
C PRO A 17 6.25 -31.94 -27.43
N LEU A 18 4.97 -31.68 -27.58
CA LEU A 18 4.34 -30.37 -27.28
C LEU A 18 4.68 -30.06 -25.85
N LEU A 19 5.79 -29.34 -25.64
CA LEU A 19 6.06 -28.66 -24.39
C LEU A 19 4.80 -27.80 -24.10
N GLY A 20 4.00 -28.23 -23.13
CA GLY A 20 2.76 -27.57 -22.77
C GLY A 20 3.02 -26.08 -22.59
N GLN A 21 2.51 -25.28 -23.54
CA GLN A 21 2.56 -23.84 -23.43
C GLN A 21 1.86 -23.49 -22.11
N ARG A 22 2.61 -22.95 -21.14
CA ARG A 22 1.99 -22.37 -19.95
C ARG A 22 0.94 -21.40 -20.45
N PRO A 23 -0.28 -21.43 -19.91
CA PRO A 23 -1.30 -20.49 -20.33
C PRO A 23 -0.73 -19.08 -20.23
N ALA A 24 -0.85 -18.33 -21.32
CA ALA A 24 -0.35 -16.96 -21.40
C ALA A 24 -0.97 -16.14 -20.24
N PHE A 25 -0.18 -15.23 -19.65
CA PHE A 25 -0.68 -14.32 -18.64
C PHE A 25 -1.79 -13.43 -19.22
N ASP A 26 -2.92 -13.36 -18.52
CA ASP A 26 -4.09 -12.59 -18.94
C ASP A 26 -4.37 -11.45 -17.91
N PRO A 27 -4.16 -10.18 -18.28
CA PRO A 27 -4.41 -9.05 -17.38
C PRO A 27 -5.86 -8.52 -17.43
N ARG A 28 -6.76 -9.07 -18.27
CA ARG A 28 -8.06 -8.45 -18.60
C ARG A 28 -8.99 -8.28 -17.39
N SER A 29 -8.92 -9.18 -16.42
CA SER A 29 -9.69 -9.05 -15.18
C SER A 29 -8.72 -8.96 -14.00
N MET A 30 -8.04 -7.81 -13.89
CA MET A 30 -7.14 -7.49 -12.78
C MET A 30 -7.96 -7.00 -11.60
N ILE A 31 -7.82 -7.63 -10.43
CA ILE A 31 -8.45 -7.23 -9.17
C ILE A 31 -7.37 -6.96 -8.13
N VAL A 32 -7.59 -5.96 -7.29
CA VAL A 32 -6.71 -5.65 -6.16
C VAL A 32 -7.50 -5.73 -4.87
N VAL A 33 -7.00 -6.54 -3.93
CA VAL A 33 -7.52 -6.64 -2.56
C VAL A 33 -6.45 -6.08 -1.64
N GLY A 34 -6.75 -4.99 -0.97
CA GLY A 34 -5.74 -4.27 -0.19
C GLY A 34 -6.31 -3.35 0.88
N ASP A 35 -5.39 -2.60 1.46
CA ASP A 35 -5.69 -1.56 2.44
C ASP A 35 -5.32 -0.15 1.91
N GLY A 36 -4.95 0.78 2.79
CA GLY A 36 -4.75 2.18 2.44
C GLY A 36 -3.69 2.43 1.37
N ILE A 37 -2.59 1.66 1.34
CA ILE A 37 -1.54 1.85 0.33
C ILE A 37 -2.07 1.53 -1.06
N ALA A 38 -2.74 0.39 -1.21
CA ALA A 38 -3.31 -0.04 -2.48
C ALA A 38 -4.55 0.78 -2.89
N ALA A 39 -5.30 1.30 -1.91
CA ALA A 39 -6.40 2.21 -2.19
C ALA A 39 -5.93 3.54 -2.81
N GLY A 40 -4.67 3.92 -2.62
CA GLY A 40 -4.15 5.24 -2.96
C GLY A 40 -4.49 6.28 -1.88
N MET A 41 -4.56 5.86 -0.60
CA MET A 41 -4.67 6.77 0.52
C MET A 41 -3.48 7.73 0.52
N ASN A 42 -3.74 9.01 0.73
CA ASN A 42 -2.71 10.03 0.65
C ASN A 42 -3.09 11.21 1.56
N ASP A 43 -2.11 11.94 2.05
CA ASP A 43 -2.31 12.96 3.08
C ASP A 43 -3.16 12.38 4.24
N PHE A 44 -4.40 12.81 4.36
CA PHE A 44 -5.31 12.41 5.43
C PHE A 44 -6.61 11.76 4.91
N ALA A 45 -6.71 11.53 3.57
CA ALA A 45 -7.95 11.07 2.95
C ALA A 45 -7.74 10.25 1.68
N LEU A 46 -8.70 9.37 1.41
CA LEU A 46 -8.88 8.76 0.10
C LEU A 46 -9.61 9.76 -0.81
N ARG A 47 -9.03 10.11 -1.95
CA ARG A 47 -9.62 11.00 -2.95
C ARG A 47 -9.14 10.70 -4.36
N GLU A 48 -9.95 11.05 -5.35
CA GLU A 48 -9.75 10.66 -6.76
C GLU A 48 -8.39 11.03 -7.34
N THR A 49 -7.84 12.21 -6.96
CA THR A 49 -6.56 12.69 -7.48
C THR A 49 -5.40 11.74 -7.15
N TYR A 50 -5.46 11.08 -6.00
CA TYR A 50 -4.46 10.12 -5.57
C TYR A 50 -4.81 8.68 -5.96
N GLN A 51 -6.10 8.34 -5.95
CA GLN A 51 -6.54 7.02 -6.40
C GLN A 51 -6.11 6.73 -7.85
N LYS A 52 -6.16 7.77 -8.71
CA LYS A 52 -5.68 7.69 -10.11
C LYS A 52 -4.16 7.52 -10.23
N GLN A 53 -3.40 7.81 -9.19
CA GLN A 53 -1.94 7.64 -9.10
C GLN A 53 -1.53 6.48 -8.18
N SER A 54 -2.49 5.69 -7.70
CA SER A 54 -2.19 4.51 -6.91
C SER A 54 -1.47 3.44 -7.74
N PHE A 55 -0.64 2.63 -7.11
CA PHE A 55 0.08 1.57 -7.84
C PHE A 55 -0.84 0.63 -8.62
N PRO A 56 -2.06 0.27 -8.16
CA PRO A 56 -2.98 -0.51 -8.96
C PRO A 56 -3.35 0.16 -10.28
N ALA A 57 -3.66 1.45 -10.24
CA ALA A 57 -4.00 2.22 -11.43
C ALA A 57 -2.81 2.30 -12.40
N LEU A 58 -1.60 2.53 -11.87
CA LEU A 58 -0.37 2.59 -12.65
C LEU A 58 -0.02 1.23 -13.28
N VAL A 59 -0.16 0.13 -12.53
CA VAL A 59 0.02 -1.23 -13.07
C VAL A 59 -0.97 -1.50 -14.19
N ALA A 60 -2.26 -1.25 -13.98
CA ALA A 60 -3.29 -1.46 -15.00
C ALA A 60 -3.01 -0.67 -16.28
N ALA A 61 -2.54 0.57 -16.16
CA ALA A 61 -2.15 1.40 -17.31
C ALA A 61 -1.01 0.78 -18.12
N GLN A 62 0.03 0.24 -17.45
CA GLN A 62 1.14 -0.43 -18.13
C GLN A 62 0.74 -1.77 -18.76
N LEU A 63 -0.17 -2.49 -18.14
CA LEU A 63 -0.75 -3.73 -18.67
C LEU A 63 -1.78 -3.47 -19.78
N LYS A 64 -2.12 -2.20 -20.04
CA LYS A 64 -3.18 -1.78 -20.97
C LYS A 64 -4.52 -2.45 -20.71
N THR A 65 -4.85 -2.63 -19.44
CA THR A 65 -6.13 -3.17 -19.00
C THR A 65 -6.99 -2.10 -18.34
N ALA A 66 -8.30 -2.23 -18.45
CA ALA A 66 -9.22 -1.34 -17.75
C ALA A 66 -9.14 -1.57 -16.24
N MET A 67 -9.25 -0.50 -15.47
CA MET A 67 -9.41 -0.57 -14.02
C MET A 67 -10.43 0.48 -13.57
N ALA A 68 -11.62 0.02 -13.26
CA ALA A 68 -12.64 0.85 -12.64
C ALA A 68 -12.27 1.09 -11.17
N LEU A 69 -12.07 2.36 -10.82
CA LEU A 69 -11.72 2.79 -9.47
C LEU A 69 -12.95 3.33 -8.72
N PRO A 70 -13.03 3.12 -7.40
CA PRO A 70 -14.05 3.75 -6.56
C PRO A 70 -13.70 5.21 -6.25
N LEU A 71 -13.62 6.06 -7.25
CA LEU A 71 -13.14 7.44 -7.12
C LEU A 71 -13.98 8.23 -6.12
N ILE A 72 -13.31 8.83 -5.14
CA ILE A 72 -13.93 9.61 -4.06
C ILE A 72 -13.69 11.10 -4.31
N GLU A 73 -14.76 11.88 -4.23
CA GLU A 73 -14.73 13.33 -4.41
C GLU A 73 -13.94 14.03 -3.29
N ALA A 74 -13.36 15.20 -3.61
CA ALA A 74 -12.74 16.06 -2.60
C ALA A 74 -13.82 16.58 -1.59
N PRO A 75 -13.49 16.71 -0.30
CA PRO A 75 -12.17 16.64 0.33
C PRO A 75 -11.65 15.22 0.57
N GLY A 76 -12.42 14.18 0.25
CA GLY A 76 -12.07 12.79 0.44
C GLY A 76 -12.70 12.15 1.67
N LEU A 77 -12.40 10.88 1.90
CA LEU A 77 -12.92 10.06 3.01
C LEU A 77 -11.77 9.37 3.76
N GLY A 78 -12.03 9.09 5.02
CA GLY A 78 -11.18 8.26 5.88
C GLY A 78 -10.43 9.05 6.93
N ASN A 79 -9.76 8.29 7.80
CA ASN A 79 -8.94 8.79 8.89
C ASN A 79 -7.54 8.23 8.78
N VAL A 80 -6.58 8.97 9.33
CA VAL A 80 -5.21 8.50 9.51
C VAL A 80 -4.94 8.43 11.01
N PRO A 81 -4.52 7.28 11.57
CA PRO A 81 -4.13 7.18 12.97
C PRO A 81 -3.07 8.23 13.33
N GLY A 82 -3.11 8.73 14.55
CA GLY A 82 -2.20 9.78 15.02
C GLY A 82 -2.62 11.23 14.68
N PHE A 83 -3.73 11.42 13.93
CA PHE A 83 -4.26 12.76 13.60
C PHE A 83 -5.75 12.92 13.95
N PRO A 84 -6.15 12.70 15.23
CA PRO A 84 -7.57 12.69 15.61
C PRO A 84 -8.27 14.05 15.43
N ALA A 85 -7.51 15.14 15.42
CA ALA A 85 -8.04 16.49 15.27
C ALA A 85 -8.04 17.02 13.83
N LEU A 86 -7.42 16.31 12.89
CA LEU A 86 -7.40 16.74 11.49
C LEU A 86 -8.64 16.24 10.78
N PRO A 87 -9.33 17.16 10.05
CA PRO A 87 -10.68 16.91 9.60
C PRO A 87 -10.74 16.22 8.26
N VAL A 88 -10.26 15.00 8.19
CA VAL A 88 -10.82 14.15 7.16
C VAL A 88 -12.09 13.55 7.73
N ARG A 89 -13.11 14.35 7.69
CA ARG A 89 -14.39 13.99 8.26
C ARG A 89 -15.15 13.13 7.29
N VAL A 90 -15.77 12.12 7.82
CA VAL A 90 -16.91 11.49 7.15
C VAL A 90 -17.90 12.60 6.83
N PRO A 91 -18.34 12.76 5.56
CA PRO A 91 -19.32 13.78 5.21
C PRO A 91 -20.55 13.65 6.08
N GLY A 92 -21.14 14.78 6.44
CA GLY A 92 -22.39 14.78 7.20
C GLY A 92 -23.53 14.11 6.44
N PRO A 93 -24.61 13.70 7.12
CA PRO A 93 -25.72 12.96 6.52
C PRO A 93 -26.45 13.72 5.41
N SER A 94 -26.21 15.02 5.27
CA SER A 94 -26.77 15.83 4.19
C SER A 94 -26.04 15.70 2.85
N GLN A 95 -24.87 15.05 2.78
CA GLN A 95 -24.17 14.84 1.53
C GLN A 95 -24.69 13.56 0.85
N THR A 96 -25.25 13.72 -0.33
CA THR A 96 -25.91 12.63 -1.07
C THR A 96 -24.96 11.76 -1.86
N THR A 97 -23.76 12.26 -2.17
CA THR A 97 -22.72 11.50 -2.90
C THR A 97 -21.33 11.94 -2.51
N VAL A 98 -20.43 10.97 -2.49
CA VAL A 98 -18.98 11.18 -2.31
C VAL A 98 -18.19 10.53 -3.44
N ARG A 99 -18.88 9.99 -4.43
CA ARG A 99 -18.27 9.48 -5.67
C ARG A 99 -18.11 10.61 -6.66
N SER A 100 -16.90 10.81 -7.17
CA SER A 100 -16.59 11.88 -8.13
C SER A 100 -17.04 11.57 -9.54
N GLN A 101 -17.25 10.31 -9.88
CA GLN A 101 -17.71 9.89 -11.21
C GLN A 101 -19.22 9.65 -11.21
N PHE A 102 -19.93 10.23 -12.18
CA PHE A 102 -21.35 9.98 -12.37
C PHE A 102 -21.64 9.62 -13.84
N PRO A 103 -22.36 8.53 -14.13
CA PRO A 103 -22.76 7.49 -13.19
C PRO A 103 -21.53 6.77 -12.60
N PRO A 104 -21.54 6.42 -11.30
CA PRO A 104 -20.43 5.68 -10.71
C PRO A 104 -20.36 4.28 -11.30
N PRO A 105 -19.14 3.71 -11.48
CA PRO A 105 -19.03 2.30 -11.85
C PRO A 105 -19.69 1.44 -10.78
N LEU A 106 -20.58 0.54 -11.19
CA LEU A 106 -21.23 -0.38 -10.27
C LEU A 106 -20.23 -1.38 -9.71
N PHE A 107 -19.39 -1.93 -10.58
CA PHE A 107 -18.32 -2.84 -10.20
C PHE A 107 -16.96 -2.12 -10.31
N VAL A 108 -16.17 -2.25 -9.27
CA VAL A 108 -14.82 -1.69 -9.21
C VAL A 108 -13.79 -2.82 -9.09
N GLN A 109 -12.59 -2.58 -9.56
CA GLN A 109 -11.53 -3.58 -9.61
C GLN A 109 -10.47 -3.35 -8.52
N ASN A 110 -10.38 -2.14 -7.99
CA ASN A 110 -9.62 -1.88 -6.77
C ASN A 110 -10.56 -1.95 -5.55
N LEU A 111 -10.55 -3.09 -4.86
CA LEU A 111 -11.36 -3.39 -3.68
C LEU A 111 -10.66 -3.02 -2.38
N SER A 112 -9.58 -2.24 -2.46
CA SER A 112 -8.79 -1.86 -1.30
C SER A 112 -9.52 -0.82 -0.45
N VAL A 113 -9.70 -1.12 0.82
CA VAL A 113 -10.39 -0.26 1.78
C VAL A 113 -9.37 0.27 2.80
N PRO A 114 -9.09 1.60 2.83
CA PRO A 114 -8.18 2.16 3.83
C PRO A 114 -8.61 1.79 5.26
N GLY A 115 -7.66 1.38 6.09
CA GLY A 115 -7.92 0.95 7.45
C GLY A 115 -8.45 -0.47 7.60
N ALA A 116 -8.77 -1.17 6.50
CA ALA A 116 -9.25 -2.55 6.59
C ALA A 116 -8.18 -3.48 7.16
N LYS A 117 -8.59 -4.27 8.13
CA LYS A 117 -7.81 -5.38 8.71
C LYS A 117 -8.16 -6.69 7.98
N LEU A 118 -7.36 -7.73 8.15
CA LEU A 118 -7.62 -9.03 7.51
C LEU A 118 -9.01 -9.57 7.82
N THR A 119 -9.48 -9.38 9.05
CA THR A 119 -10.83 -9.76 9.46
C THR A 119 -11.89 -9.00 8.67
N ASP A 120 -11.70 -7.70 8.42
CA ASP A 120 -12.64 -6.89 7.64
C ASP A 120 -12.77 -7.39 6.21
N VAL A 121 -11.66 -7.79 5.59
CA VAL A 121 -11.65 -8.35 4.22
C VAL A 121 -12.53 -9.60 4.11
N LEU A 122 -12.61 -10.38 5.18
CA LEU A 122 -13.38 -11.63 5.25
C LEU A 122 -14.82 -11.46 5.74
N THR A 123 -15.09 -10.42 6.56
CA THR A 123 -16.35 -10.36 7.32
C THR A 123 -17.11 -9.06 7.17
N ARG A 124 -16.43 -7.93 6.93
CA ARG A 124 -17.09 -6.62 6.86
C ARG A 124 -17.79 -6.44 5.52
N LYS A 125 -19.10 -6.32 5.60
CA LYS A 125 -19.98 -6.08 4.45
C LYS A 125 -20.42 -4.63 4.42
N PRO A 126 -20.69 -4.06 3.24
CA PRO A 126 -21.35 -2.76 3.14
C PRO A 126 -22.75 -2.82 3.73
N GLY A 127 -23.29 -1.66 4.13
CA GLY A 127 -24.62 -1.54 4.73
C GLY A 127 -25.18 -0.13 4.63
N TRP A 128 -26.49 0.00 4.80
CA TRP A 128 -27.20 1.28 4.86
C TRP A 128 -27.17 1.87 6.27
N PRO A 129 -27.18 3.22 6.39
CA PRO A 129 -26.99 4.21 5.34
C PRO A 129 -25.56 4.19 4.78
N LEU A 130 -25.37 4.73 3.56
CA LEU A 130 -24.04 4.78 2.90
C LEU A 130 -23.02 5.50 3.77
N ILE A 131 -23.41 6.61 4.40
CA ILE A 131 -22.59 7.40 5.29
C ILE A 131 -22.99 7.09 6.71
N GLN A 132 -22.04 6.66 7.52
CA GLN A 132 -22.23 6.29 8.93
C GLN A 132 -21.25 7.02 9.83
N ALA A 133 -21.49 7.01 11.13
CA ALA A 133 -20.55 7.57 12.11
C ALA A 133 -19.21 6.84 12.14
N ASP A 134 -19.22 5.53 11.86
CA ASP A 134 -18.02 4.73 11.63
C ASP A 134 -17.44 5.05 10.24
N ALA A 135 -16.29 5.74 10.23
CA ALA A 135 -15.58 6.10 9.00
C ALA A 135 -15.13 4.86 8.21
N GLN A 136 -14.75 3.78 8.91
CA GLN A 136 -14.36 2.52 8.27
C GLN A 136 -15.54 1.87 7.55
N GLN A 137 -16.73 1.88 8.17
CA GLN A 137 -17.94 1.37 7.55
C GLN A 137 -18.35 2.23 6.34
N THR A 138 -18.23 3.56 6.44
CA THR A 138 -18.49 4.48 5.32
C THR A 138 -17.57 4.19 4.14
N LEU A 139 -16.26 4.00 4.37
CA LEU A 139 -15.32 3.60 3.32
C LEU A 139 -15.70 2.25 2.68
N THR A 140 -16.05 1.27 3.50
CA THR A 140 -16.52 -0.03 3.02
C THR A 140 -17.76 0.12 2.15
N ASN A 141 -18.74 0.91 2.57
CA ASN A 141 -19.96 1.18 1.80
C ASN A 141 -19.67 1.84 0.46
N MET A 142 -18.76 2.83 0.46
CA MET A 142 -18.41 3.57 -0.74
C MET A 142 -17.58 2.76 -1.73
N ILE A 143 -16.77 1.82 -1.29
CA ILE A 143 -15.92 1.02 -2.15
C ILE A 143 -16.66 -0.25 -2.62
N LEU A 144 -17.27 -0.99 -1.71
CA LEU A 144 -17.84 -2.31 -1.99
C LEU A 144 -19.35 -2.29 -2.18
N GLY A 145 -20.04 -1.24 -1.72
CA GLY A 145 -21.50 -1.26 -1.56
C GLY A 145 -22.30 -1.02 -2.84
N TYR A 146 -21.73 -0.41 -3.85
CA TYR A 146 -22.49 0.07 -5.00
C TYR A 146 -23.25 -1.03 -5.77
N PRO A 147 -22.71 -2.23 -6.01
CA PRO A 147 -23.49 -3.27 -6.67
C PRO A 147 -24.81 -3.59 -5.95
N ALA A 148 -24.76 -3.78 -4.63
CA ALA A 148 -25.93 -4.14 -3.86
C ALA A 148 -26.82 -2.93 -3.52
N LEU A 149 -26.21 -1.81 -3.15
CA LEU A 149 -26.94 -0.64 -2.67
C LEU A 149 -27.62 0.16 -3.79
N ILE A 150 -27.12 0.05 -5.04
CA ILE A 150 -27.71 0.74 -6.20
C ILE A 150 -28.62 -0.20 -7.00
N LEU A 151 -28.23 -1.47 -7.20
CA LEU A 151 -29.01 -2.43 -7.96
C LEU A 151 -30.16 -3.04 -7.15
N GLY A 152 -30.25 -2.76 -5.86
CA GLY A 152 -31.32 -3.19 -5.00
C GLY A 152 -31.09 -4.51 -4.27
N ASN A 153 -32.11 -4.94 -3.51
CA ASN A 153 -32.03 -6.03 -2.54
C ASN A 153 -31.79 -7.41 -3.16
N ASP A 154 -31.85 -7.54 -4.47
CA ASP A 154 -31.61 -8.81 -5.18
C ASP A 154 -30.11 -9.13 -5.30
N LYS A 155 -29.23 -8.18 -4.93
CA LYS A 155 -27.79 -8.38 -4.98
C LYS A 155 -27.26 -8.62 -3.56
N PRO A 156 -26.43 -9.65 -3.35
CA PRO A 156 -25.87 -9.92 -2.04
C PRO A 156 -24.88 -8.82 -1.64
N LEU A 157 -24.84 -8.54 -0.36
CA LEU A 157 -23.81 -7.71 0.23
C LEU A 157 -22.52 -8.54 0.36
N TRP A 158 -21.46 -8.14 -0.34
CA TRP A 158 -20.21 -8.86 -0.41
C TRP A 158 -19.14 -8.22 0.48
N THR A 159 -18.35 -9.05 1.14
CA THR A 159 -17.05 -8.65 1.69
C THR A 159 -16.07 -8.37 0.54
N ALA A 160 -14.89 -7.82 0.83
CA ALA A 160 -13.89 -7.61 -0.22
C ALA A 160 -13.44 -8.94 -0.85
N ALA A 161 -13.33 -10.01 -0.05
CA ALA A 161 -12.99 -11.34 -0.55
C ALA A 161 -14.10 -11.95 -1.41
N ASP A 162 -15.38 -11.85 -0.98
CA ASP A 162 -16.52 -12.30 -1.77
C ASP A 162 -16.59 -11.57 -3.11
N TYR A 163 -16.39 -10.24 -3.08
CA TYR A 163 -16.44 -9.39 -4.26
C TYR A 163 -15.34 -9.78 -5.26
N ALA A 164 -14.11 -10.00 -4.79
CA ALA A 164 -13.01 -10.44 -5.63
C ALA A 164 -13.32 -11.76 -6.35
N GLU A 165 -13.87 -12.74 -5.64
CA GLU A 165 -14.27 -14.03 -6.24
C GLU A 165 -15.37 -13.88 -7.29
N GLN A 166 -16.40 -13.07 -6.99
CA GLN A 166 -17.52 -12.85 -7.92
C GLN A 166 -17.12 -12.15 -9.23
N MET A 167 -16.00 -11.41 -9.20
CA MET A 167 -15.47 -10.76 -10.40
C MET A 167 -14.68 -11.69 -11.33
N ALA A 168 -14.54 -12.98 -10.97
CA ALA A 168 -13.81 -13.99 -11.75
C ALA A 168 -12.46 -13.46 -12.28
N PRO A 169 -11.53 -13.10 -11.39
CA PRO A 169 -10.28 -12.46 -11.79
C PRO A 169 -9.37 -13.39 -12.58
N THR A 170 -8.60 -12.83 -13.49
CA THR A 170 -7.48 -13.50 -14.16
C THR A 170 -6.15 -13.16 -13.50
N PHE A 171 -6.07 -12.01 -12.85
CA PHE A 171 -4.91 -11.54 -12.11
C PHE A 171 -5.34 -10.84 -10.81
N VAL A 172 -4.73 -11.19 -9.69
CA VAL A 172 -5.00 -10.59 -8.38
C VAL A 172 -3.72 -10.06 -7.75
N ILE A 173 -3.77 -8.85 -7.23
CA ILE A 173 -2.74 -8.30 -6.34
C ILE A 173 -3.34 -8.26 -4.92
N VAL A 174 -2.62 -8.84 -3.95
CA VAL A 174 -2.97 -8.78 -2.54
C VAL A 174 -1.95 -7.89 -1.81
N SER A 175 -2.43 -6.79 -1.21
CA SER A 175 -1.61 -5.82 -0.47
C SER A 175 -2.31 -5.48 0.84
N LEU A 176 -2.17 -6.37 1.83
CA LEU A 176 -2.89 -6.35 3.10
C LEU A 176 -1.94 -6.48 4.29
N GLY A 177 -2.35 -5.92 5.42
CA GLY A 177 -1.68 -6.07 6.70
C GLY A 177 -1.00 -4.80 7.20
N TYR A 178 -0.82 -3.78 6.37
CA TYR A 178 -0.27 -2.50 6.84
C TYR A 178 -1.19 -1.83 7.87
N SER A 179 -2.49 -1.87 7.63
CA SER A 179 -3.51 -1.33 8.56
C SER A 179 -3.57 -2.03 9.91
N GLU A 180 -3.04 -3.25 10.02
CA GLU A 180 -2.95 -3.98 11.32
C GLU A 180 -2.02 -3.27 12.30
N TYR A 181 -1.05 -2.50 11.81
CA TYR A 181 0.02 -1.90 12.59
C TYR A 181 -0.16 -0.41 12.89
N LEU A 182 -1.03 0.29 12.15
CA LEU A 182 -1.08 1.75 12.20
C LEU A 182 -1.49 2.31 13.56
N ASP A 183 -2.42 1.66 14.26
CA ASP A 183 -2.86 2.10 15.59
C ASP A 183 -1.74 1.94 16.63
N ALA A 184 -1.05 0.79 16.60
CA ALA A 184 0.10 0.53 17.47
C ALA A 184 1.26 1.50 17.17
N ALA A 185 1.53 1.73 15.88
CA ALA A 185 2.57 2.63 15.43
C ALA A 185 2.29 4.09 15.80
N ALA A 186 1.06 4.57 15.61
CA ALA A 186 0.69 5.94 15.90
C ALA A 186 0.68 6.27 17.42
N SER A 187 0.34 5.28 18.25
CA SER A 187 0.22 5.47 19.71
C SER A 187 1.45 5.00 20.49
N GLY A 188 2.26 4.09 19.93
CA GLY A 188 3.32 3.38 20.64
C GLY A 188 2.78 2.30 21.61
N ASP A 189 1.50 1.98 21.53
CA ASP A 189 0.88 0.97 22.38
C ASP A 189 1.03 -0.42 21.77
N THR A 190 1.97 -1.21 22.29
CA THR A 190 2.25 -2.56 21.81
C THR A 190 1.14 -3.56 22.04
N ARG A 191 0.13 -3.23 22.89
CA ARG A 191 -1.08 -4.07 23.09
C ARG A 191 -1.99 -4.06 21.85
N LEU A 192 -1.81 -3.08 20.96
CA LEU A 192 -2.55 -2.95 19.70
C LEU A 192 -1.89 -3.71 18.55
N LEU A 193 -0.76 -4.39 18.79
CA LEU A 193 -0.14 -5.24 17.77
C LEU A 193 -1.06 -6.41 17.41
N PRO A 194 -1.04 -6.86 16.13
CA PRO A 194 -1.88 -7.96 15.70
C PRO A 194 -1.51 -9.28 16.38
N ASP A 195 -2.52 -10.09 16.67
CA ASP A 195 -2.32 -11.50 17.01
C ASP A 195 -1.86 -12.26 15.75
N LEU A 196 -0.63 -12.74 15.80
CA LEU A 196 0.00 -13.42 14.65
C LEU A 196 -0.68 -14.76 14.31
N ALA A 197 -1.29 -15.44 15.27
CA ALA A 197 -1.99 -16.71 15.00
C ALA A 197 -3.30 -16.44 14.24
N ALA A 198 -4.08 -15.49 14.70
CA ALA A 198 -5.28 -15.02 13.99
C ALA A 198 -4.94 -14.45 12.62
N ALA A 199 -3.89 -13.62 12.51
CA ALA A 199 -3.42 -13.06 11.26
C ALA A 199 -3.01 -14.14 10.26
N LYS A 200 -2.28 -15.19 10.72
CA LYS A 200 -1.92 -16.34 9.89
C LYS A 200 -3.15 -17.04 9.32
N THR A 201 -4.13 -17.31 10.17
CA THR A 201 -5.38 -17.98 9.76
C THR A 201 -6.11 -17.16 8.69
N ASN A 202 -6.30 -15.88 8.95
CA ASN A 202 -7.04 -14.99 8.04
C ASN A 202 -6.29 -14.76 6.73
N MET A 203 -4.98 -14.49 6.78
CA MET A 203 -4.17 -14.30 5.57
C MET A 203 -4.16 -15.56 4.70
N THR A 204 -3.94 -16.73 5.31
CA THR A 204 -3.98 -18.00 4.59
C THR A 204 -5.33 -18.24 3.92
N LEU A 205 -6.43 -17.93 4.62
CA LEU A 205 -7.77 -18.06 4.05
C LEU A 205 -7.98 -17.10 2.87
N ILE A 206 -7.59 -15.83 2.99
CA ILE A 206 -7.69 -14.85 1.90
C ILE A 206 -6.88 -15.33 0.69
N LEU A 207 -5.62 -15.70 0.89
CA LEU A 207 -4.74 -16.13 -0.20
C LEU A 207 -5.25 -17.42 -0.88
N LYS A 208 -5.79 -18.35 -0.08
CA LYS A 208 -6.41 -19.57 -0.61
C LYS A 208 -7.62 -19.24 -1.48
N ARG A 209 -8.52 -18.39 -1.01
CA ARG A 209 -9.69 -17.94 -1.78
C ARG A 209 -9.27 -17.30 -3.11
N MET A 210 -8.25 -16.41 -3.11
CA MET A 210 -7.74 -15.80 -4.35
C MET A 210 -7.11 -16.85 -5.28
N LYS A 211 -6.38 -17.82 -4.75
CA LYS A 211 -5.84 -18.93 -5.54
C LYS A 211 -6.94 -19.79 -6.17
N ASP A 212 -8.00 -20.07 -5.41
CA ASP A 212 -9.10 -20.93 -5.84
C ASP A 212 -9.89 -20.33 -7.03
N THR A 213 -9.80 -19.01 -7.27
CA THR A 213 -10.33 -18.38 -8.50
C THR A 213 -9.55 -18.74 -9.76
N GLN A 214 -8.42 -19.45 -9.65
CA GLN A 214 -7.46 -19.79 -10.73
C GLN A 214 -6.71 -18.55 -11.28
N ALA A 215 -6.85 -17.38 -10.68
CA ALA A 215 -6.10 -16.19 -11.05
C ALA A 215 -4.61 -16.36 -10.78
N LYS A 216 -3.77 -15.64 -11.53
CA LYS A 216 -2.38 -15.41 -11.13
C LYS A 216 -2.38 -14.42 -9.96
N VAL A 217 -1.68 -14.75 -8.88
CA VAL A 217 -1.68 -13.94 -7.66
C VAL A 217 -0.27 -13.44 -7.35
N ILE A 218 -0.15 -12.14 -7.11
CA ILE A 218 1.07 -11.52 -6.53
C ILE A 218 0.68 -10.96 -5.16
N VAL A 219 1.45 -11.34 -4.14
CA VAL A 219 1.24 -10.90 -2.75
C VAL A 219 2.36 -9.93 -2.36
N LEU A 220 2.00 -8.78 -1.81
CA LEU A 220 2.95 -7.84 -1.23
C LEU A 220 3.08 -8.13 0.27
N ASN A 221 4.29 -8.08 0.77
CA ASN A 221 4.50 -8.08 2.21
C ASN A 221 4.26 -6.68 2.82
N VAL A 222 4.29 -6.58 4.14
CA VAL A 222 3.93 -5.38 4.90
C VAL A 222 5.15 -4.50 5.10
N PRO A 223 5.13 -3.21 4.71
CA PRO A 223 6.19 -2.27 5.06
C PRO A 223 6.20 -2.02 6.57
N ASP A 224 7.40 -1.82 7.13
CA ASP A 224 7.51 -1.39 8.52
C ASP A 224 7.04 0.07 8.66
N PRO A 225 6.00 0.36 9.47
CA PRO A 225 5.55 1.75 9.67
C PRO A 225 6.66 2.66 10.17
N LEU A 226 7.64 2.14 10.92
CA LEU A 226 8.77 2.90 11.45
C LEU A 226 9.73 3.40 10.34
N ASP A 227 9.67 2.80 9.15
CA ASP A 227 10.44 3.26 7.98
C ASP A 227 9.75 4.40 7.22
N THR A 228 8.58 4.85 7.65
CA THR A 228 7.83 5.93 7.01
C THR A 228 8.21 7.32 7.55
N ALA A 229 7.75 8.36 6.87
CA ALA A 229 7.98 9.75 7.28
C ALA A 229 7.19 10.17 8.53
N PHE A 230 6.28 9.33 9.02
CA PHE A 230 5.56 9.59 10.27
C PHE A 230 6.51 9.61 11.49
N PHE A 231 7.65 8.93 11.37
CA PHE A 231 8.62 8.79 12.46
C PHE A 231 9.93 9.52 12.13
N THR A 232 10.42 10.23 13.12
CA THR A 232 11.68 10.96 13.07
C THR A 232 12.54 10.58 14.27
N THR A 233 13.75 10.05 14.03
CA THR A 233 14.73 9.81 15.10
C THR A 233 15.20 11.15 15.69
N LEU A 234 15.75 11.14 16.89
CA LEU A 234 16.31 12.37 17.49
C LEU A 234 17.41 12.99 16.62
N SER A 235 18.18 12.15 15.95
CA SER A 235 19.20 12.60 15.00
C SER A 235 18.57 13.29 13.78
N GLY A 236 17.53 12.68 13.19
CA GLY A 236 16.78 13.27 12.08
C GLY A 236 16.04 14.56 12.45
N ALA A 237 15.58 14.66 13.69
CA ALA A 237 14.89 15.83 14.21
C ALA A 237 15.77 17.10 14.17
N THR A 238 17.10 16.97 14.30
CA THR A 238 18.03 18.11 14.31
C THR A 238 17.84 19.02 13.09
N ASN A 239 17.64 18.45 11.92
CA ASN A 239 17.45 19.21 10.69
C ASN A 239 16.12 19.95 10.61
N ILE A 240 15.13 19.52 11.38
CA ILE A 240 13.76 20.08 11.38
C ILE A 240 13.60 21.14 12.46
N VAL A 241 14.14 20.87 13.66
CA VAL A 241 13.91 21.72 14.83
C VAL A 241 15.09 22.62 15.21
N GLY A 242 16.29 22.40 14.61
CA GLY A 242 17.50 23.17 14.88
C GLY A 242 18.15 22.88 16.24
N ALA A 243 17.78 21.79 16.92
CA ALA A 243 18.32 21.37 18.21
C ALA A 243 19.03 20.02 18.09
N THR A 244 20.18 19.85 18.73
CA THR A 244 20.93 18.59 18.74
C THR A 244 20.19 17.51 19.54
N PRO A 245 20.45 16.21 19.28
CA PRO A 245 19.89 15.13 20.08
C PRO A 245 20.09 15.32 21.59
N SER A 246 21.29 15.72 22.01
CA SER A 246 21.60 15.96 23.43
C SER A 246 20.82 17.14 24.03
N GLN A 247 20.51 18.17 23.23
CA GLN A 247 19.64 19.27 23.66
C GLN A 247 18.20 18.78 23.81
N LEU A 248 17.69 18.01 22.85
CA LEU A 248 16.36 17.43 22.89
C LEU A 248 16.18 16.49 24.09
N GLN A 249 17.16 15.63 24.37
CA GLN A 249 17.18 14.77 25.54
C GLN A 249 17.13 15.57 26.85
N ARG A 250 17.93 16.62 26.96
CA ARG A 250 18.01 17.46 28.16
C ARG A 250 16.72 18.24 28.40
N VAL A 251 16.13 18.80 27.33
CA VAL A 251 14.95 19.71 27.44
C VAL A 251 13.65 18.93 27.62
N PHE A 252 13.49 17.82 26.89
CA PHE A 252 12.24 17.05 26.86
C PHE A 252 12.30 15.72 27.60
N GLY A 253 13.48 15.32 28.11
CA GLY A 253 13.65 14.04 28.82
C GLY A 253 13.67 12.82 27.90
N PHE A 254 13.90 12.99 26.59
CA PHE A 254 13.92 11.87 25.63
C PHE A 254 15.09 10.93 25.90
N LYS A 255 14.88 9.65 25.65
CA LYS A 255 15.94 8.66 25.57
C LYS A 255 16.58 8.67 24.17
N SER A 256 17.79 8.15 24.05
CA SER A 256 18.56 8.15 22.78
C SER A 256 17.87 7.39 21.65
N ASP A 257 17.07 6.39 21.99
CA ASP A 257 16.34 5.49 21.09
C ASP A 257 14.86 5.87 20.89
N ASP A 258 14.39 6.93 21.54
CA ASP A 258 13.05 7.44 21.33
C ASP A 258 12.87 7.97 19.91
N VAL A 259 11.66 7.81 19.39
CA VAL A 259 11.27 8.26 18.05
C VAL A 259 10.13 9.25 18.15
N LEU A 260 10.27 10.39 17.50
CA LEU A 260 9.22 11.41 17.44
C LEU A 260 8.24 11.08 16.32
N THR A 261 6.95 11.20 16.60
CA THR A 261 5.92 11.17 15.55
C THR A 261 5.83 12.52 14.84
N VAL A 262 5.07 12.61 13.74
CA VAL A 262 4.79 13.92 13.09
C VAL A 262 4.18 14.91 14.08
N GLN A 263 3.30 14.47 14.97
CA GLN A 263 2.75 15.31 16.02
C GLN A 263 3.84 15.74 17.02
N GLY A 264 4.74 14.83 17.37
CA GLY A 264 5.86 15.11 18.27
C GLY A 264 6.82 16.12 17.68
N ILE A 265 7.31 15.91 16.47
CA ILE A 265 8.27 16.82 15.83
C ILE A 265 7.69 18.21 15.61
N THR A 266 6.42 18.31 15.22
CA THR A 266 5.75 19.61 15.03
C THR A 266 5.52 20.34 16.36
N SER A 267 5.19 19.61 17.43
CA SER A 267 5.04 20.19 18.79
C SER A 267 6.37 20.67 19.34
N VAL A 268 7.43 19.87 19.24
CA VAL A 268 8.79 20.24 19.65
C VAL A 268 9.27 21.48 18.88
N ALA A 269 9.10 21.49 17.55
CA ALA A 269 9.50 22.64 16.73
C ALA A 269 8.76 23.93 17.13
N ARG A 270 7.47 23.83 17.46
CA ARG A 270 6.67 24.95 17.94
C ARG A 270 7.17 25.45 19.30
N MET A 271 7.35 24.55 20.27
CA MET A 271 7.79 24.88 21.63
C MET A 271 9.18 25.57 21.62
N LEU A 272 10.11 25.04 20.85
CA LEU A 272 11.47 25.64 20.73
C LEU A 272 11.43 27.03 20.10
N ARG A 273 10.60 27.25 19.08
CA ARG A 273 10.43 28.58 18.46
C ARG A 273 9.77 29.59 19.38
N GLN A 274 8.85 29.14 20.23
CA GLN A 274 8.14 30.01 21.19
C GLN A 274 8.93 30.24 22.50
N GLY A 275 10.00 29.47 22.73
CA GLY A 275 10.73 29.48 23.99
C GLY A 275 9.92 28.99 25.20
N ALA A 276 8.77 28.34 24.95
CA ALA A 276 7.84 27.87 25.96
C ALA A 276 7.73 26.34 25.91
N ILE A 277 8.36 25.67 26.87
CA ILE A 277 8.33 24.21 26.97
C ILE A 277 7.15 23.78 27.80
N THR A 278 6.26 23.00 27.22
CA THR A 278 5.05 22.42 27.87
C THR A 278 5.04 20.91 27.69
N THR A 279 4.09 20.24 28.33
CA THR A 279 3.87 18.80 28.15
C THR A 279 3.55 18.49 26.71
N LEU A 280 4.22 17.48 26.13
CA LEU A 280 3.93 16.99 24.79
C LEU A 280 2.57 16.27 24.78
N PRO A 281 1.79 16.43 23.70
CA PRO A 281 0.56 15.66 23.51
C PRO A 281 0.83 14.14 23.52
N ALA A 282 -0.13 13.36 23.95
CA ALA A 282 -0.05 11.89 23.87
C ALA A 282 0.20 11.46 22.40
N GLY A 283 1.01 10.41 22.22
CA GLY A 283 1.39 9.96 20.88
C GLY A 283 2.46 10.81 20.18
N SER A 284 3.05 11.79 20.87
CA SER A 284 4.16 12.59 20.33
C SER A 284 5.47 11.82 20.25
N VAL A 285 5.67 10.84 21.12
CA VAL A 285 6.91 10.06 21.26
C VAL A 285 6.58 8.61 21.40
N ILE A 286 7.30 7.80 20.65
CA ILE A 286 7.30 6.35 20.76
C ILE A 286 8.61 5.94 21.41
N SER A 287 8.55 5.14 22.48
CA SER A 287 9.76 4.63 23.12
C SER A 287 10.54 3.70 22.20
N GLY A 288 11.86 3.68 22.30
CA GLY A 288 12.69 2.77 21.52
C GLY A 288 12.29 1.31 21.68
N SER A 289 11.87 0.90 22.89
CA SER A 289 11.37 -0.47 23.14
C SER A 289 10.06 -0.76 22.38
N ALA A 290 9.13 0.20 22.34
CA ALA A 290 7.89 0.03 21.57
C ALA A 290 8.17 0.01 20.07
N ALA A 291 9.04 0.89 19.58
CA ALA A 291 9.48 0.90 18.19
C ALA A 291 10.10 -0.45 17.79
N ALA A 292 11.02 -0.97 18.61
CA ALA A 292 11.63 -2.28 18.38
C ALA A 292 10.60 -3.43 18.37
N ALA A 293 9.62 -3.41 19.28
CA ALA A 293 8.56 -4.40 19.33
C ALA A 293 7.66 -4.38 18.09
N ILE A 294 7.31 -3.18 17.59
CA ILE A 294 6.53 -3.02 16.34
C ILE A 294 7.30 -3.62 15.17
N SER A 295 8.57 -3.22 14.96
CA SER A 295 9.40 -3.74 13.88
C SER A 295 9.61 -5.26 13.96
N ALA A 296 9.81 -5.82 15.16
CA ALA A 296 9.93 -7.26 15.36
C ALA A 296 8.63 -8.00 15.00
N SER A 297 7.48 -7.43 15.35
CA SER A 297 6.17 -7.99 14.97
C SER A 297 5.96 -7.95 13.45
N VAL A 298 6.29 -6.84 12.76
CA VAL A 298 6.23 -6.75 11.29
C VAL A 298 7.12 -7.82 10.64
N LYS A 299 8.34 -8.01 11.15
CA LYS A 299 9.24 -9.06 10.65
C LYS A 299 8.62 -10.45 10.76
N SER A 300 8.01 -10.76 11.91
CA SER A 300 7.33 -12.05 12.14
C SER A 300 6.10 -12.22 11.24
N TYR A 301 5.35 -11.15 11.03
CA TYR A 301 4.20 -11.11 10.13
C TYR A 301 4.62 -11.35 8.67
N ASN A 302 5.70 -10.71 8.23
CA ASN A 302 6.23 -10.90 6.87
C ASN A 302 6.77 -12.32 6.66
N ALA A 303 7.37 -12.94 7.68
CA ALA A 303 7.77 -14.35 7.63
C ALA A 303 6.55 -15.29 7.49
N MET A 304 5.45 -14.97 8.19
CA MET A 304 4.18 -15.68 8.04
C MET A 304 3.59 -15.54 6.63
N ILE A 305 3.59 -14.33 6.05
CA ILE A 305 3.16 -14.12 4.66
C ILE A 305 4.01 -14.96 3.70
N ALA A 306 5.34 -14.92 3.85
CA ALA A 306 6.27 -15.67 2.99
C ALA A 306 5.98 -17.17 3.03
N THR A 307 5.72 -17.73 4.22
CA THR A 307 5.33 -19.13 4.38
C THR A 307 4.02 -19.44 3.67
N ALA A 308 2.98 -18.62 3.86
CA ALA A 308 1.68 -18.84 3.22
C ALA A 308 1.78 -18.74 1.68
N VAL A 309 2.57 -17.81 1.16
CA VAL A 309 2.83 -17.66 -0.28
C VAL A 309 3.52 -18.90 -0.84
N GLN A 310 4.54 -19.41 -0.13
CA GLN A 310 5.26 -20.62 -0.52
C GLN A 310 4.36 -21.85 -0.51
N ASP A 311 3.62 -22.08 0.56
CA ASP A 311 2.71 -23.23 0.72
C ASP A 311 1.63 -23.27 -0.36
N LEU A 312 1.15 -22.10 -0.76
CA LEU A 312 0.15 -21.96 -1.81
C LEU A 312 0.74 -21.88 -3.23
N GLY A 313 2.05 -21.83 -3.39
CA GLY A 313 2.72 -21.72 -4.71
C GLY A 313 2.43 -20.37 -5.40
N LEU A 314 2.17 -19.30 -4.65
CA LEU A 314 1.90 -17.98 -5.18
C LEU A 314 3.21 -17.22 -5.47
N LYS A 315 3.08 -16.01 -6.02
CA LYS A 315 4.21 -15.08 -6.19
C LYS A 315 4.13 -13.94 -5.19
N SER A 316 5.28 -13.44 -4.76
CA SER A 316 5.34 -12.28 -3.86
C SER A 316 6.33 -11.23 -4.37
N TRP A 317 6.12 -10.01 -3.91
CA TRP A 317 7.06 -8.92 -4.07
C TRP A 317 7.31 -8.25 -2.70
N ASP A 318 8.57 -7.88 -2.46
CA ASP A 318 9.03 -7.36 -1.17
C ASP A 318 8.86 -5.84 -1.08
N LEU A 319 7.66 -5.40 -0.68
CA LEU A 319 7.37 -3.98 -0.42
C LEU A 319 8.16 -3.47 0.80
N ASN A 320 8.39 -4.31 1.80
CA ASN A 320 9.17 -3.93 2.99
C ASN A 320 10.61 -3.58 2.64
N ALA A 321 11.24 -4.35 1.74
CA ALA A 321 12.59 -4.04 1.27
C ALA A 321 12.64 -2.71 0.52
N LEU A 322 11.64 -2.40 -0.32
CA LEU A 322 11.56 -1.09 -0.97
C LEU A 322 11.50 0.04 0.05
N THR A 323 10.56 0.00 0.99
CA THR A 323 10.37 1.10 1.96
C THR A 323 11.57 1.25 2.88
N ARG A 324 12.17 0.15 3.31
CA ARG A 324 13.42 0.13 4.05
C ARG A 324 14.57 0.76 3.27
N GLY A 325 14.70 0.42 1.99
CA GLY A 325 15.69 1.01 1.09
C GLY A 325 15.53 2.52 0.95
N LEU A 326 14.30 2.99 0.79
CA LEU A 326 13.97 4.42 0.71
C LEU A 326 14.25 5.14 2.05
N ARG A 327 14.02 4.50 3.19
CA ARG A 327 14.34 5.06 4.50
C ARG A 327 15.84 5.28 4.70
N VAL A 328 16.65 4.32 4.26
CA VAL A 328 18.10 4.34 4.44
C VAL A 328 18.80 5.22 3.41
N ASN A 329 18.41 5.10 2.14
CA ASN A 329 19.16 5.67 1.02
C ASN A 329 18.48 6.88 0.37
N GLY A 330 17.18 7.10 0.65
CA GLY A 330 16.39 8.05 -0.12
C GLY A 330 16.18 7.60 -1.56
N LEU A 331 15.85 8.54 -2.43
CA LEU A 331 15.65 8.33 -3.87
C LEU A 331 16.19 9.52 -4.65
N THR A 332 17.02 9.27 -5.65
CA THR A 332 17.44 10.29 -6.60
C THR A 332 16.62 10.17 -7.89
N VAL A 333 15.96 11.25 -8.30
CA VAL A 333 15.24 11.33 -9.57
C VAL A 333 15.69 12.58 -10.31
N GLY A 334 16.41 12.41 -11.41
CA GLY A 334 17.08 13.50 -12.10
C GLY A 334 18.06 14.21 -11.17
N ASN A 335 17.91 15.50 -10.97
CA ASN A 335 18.76 16.31 -10.08
C ASN A 335 18.18 16.50 -8.68
N SER A 336 17.09 15.82 -8.34
CA SER A 336 16.41 15.95 -7.05
C SER A 336 16.65 14.71 -6.18
N VAL A 337 16.96 14.95 -4.91
CA VAL A 337 17.06 13.91 -3.89
C VAL A 337 15.84 13.99 -2.97
N TYR A 338 15.14 12.89 -2.85
CA TYR A 338 13.97 12.72 -1.98
C TYR A 338 14.33 11.79 -0.84
N THR A 339 13.79 12.06 0.35
CA THR A 339 14.02 11.23 1.55
C THR A 339 12.73 10.75 2.16
N ALA A 340 12.81 9.72 2.98
CA ALA A 340 11.70 9.25 3.80
C ALA A 340 11.56 10.03 5.13
N ASP A 341 12.23 11.17 5.27
CA ASP A 341 12.00 12.09 6.38
C ASP A 341 10.68 12.85 6.18
N TYR A 342 10.14 13.39 7.26
CA TYR A 342 8.93 14.19 7.17
C TYR A 342 9.15 15.40 6.25
N MET A 343 8.27 15.57 5.27
CA MET A 343 8.40 16.55 4.18
C MET A 343 9.64 16.33 3.28
N GLY A 344 10.18 15.12 3.25
CA GLY A 344 11.32 14.75 2.39
C GLY A 344 10.95 14.37 0.95
N GLY A 345 9.65 14.36 0.60
CA GLY A 345 9.14 14.18 -0.76
C GLY A 345 8.75 12.75 -1.15
N LEU A 346 9.05 11.73 -0.33
CA LEU A 346 8.63 10.36 -0.62
C LEU A 346 7.29 9.99 0.00
N TYR A 347 6.92 10.63 1.11
CA TYR A 347 5.66 10.41 1.81
C TYR A 347 4.82 11.68 1.82
N THR A 348 3.53 11.48 1.99
CA THR A 348 2.55 12.56 2.07
C THR A 348 2.52 13.22 3.45
N LEU A 349 1.68 14.25 3.63
CA LEU A 349 1.62 15.03 4.88
C LEU A 349 1.23 14.21 6.11
N SER A 350 0.56 13.07 5.93
CA SER A 350 0.30 12.15 7.04
C SER A 350 1.57 11.44 7.53
N GLY A 351 2.58 11.36 6.69
CA GLY A 351 3.81 10.60 6.96
C GLY A 351 3.67 9.08 6.80
N PHE A 352 2.47 8.52 6.88
CA PHE A 352 2.25 7.07 6.77
C PHE A 352 2.10 6.57 5.34
N TYR A 353 1.50 7.38 4.47
CA TYR A 353 1.18 6.94 3.11
C TYR A 353 2.17 7.50 2.08
N PRO A 354 2.57 6.67 1.12
CA PRO A 354 3.55 7.06 0.11
C PRO A 354 2.98 8.08 -0.87
N GLY A 355 3.82 8.99 -1.35
CA GLY A 355 3.52 9.89 -2.47
C GLY A 355 3.40 9.15 -3.80
N ASN A 356 2.98 9.85 -4.83
CA ASN A 356 2.79 9.28 -6.17
C ASN A 356 4.09 8.66 -6.72
N THR A 357 5.24 9.26 -6.40
CA THR A 357 6.56 8.76 -6.80
C THR A 357 6.83 7.36 -6.25
N VAL A 358 6.55 7.14 -4.97
CA VAL A 358 6.71 5.81 -4.35
C VAL A 358 5.65 4.84 -4.85
N GLN A 359 4.43 5.30 -5.12
CA GLN A 359 3.39 4.48 -5.77
C GLN A 359 3.88 3.96 -7.14
N ALA A 360 4.59 4.78 -7.92
CA ALA A 360 5.19 4.36 -9.20
C ALA A 360 6.32 3.32 -9.00
N LEU A 361 7.13 3.44 -7.95
CA LEU A 361 8.14 2.43 -7.62
C LEU A 361 7.50 1.09 -7.22
N ILE A 362 6.41 1.12 -6.45
CA ILE A 362 5.64 -0.07 -6.10
C ILE A 362 5.09 -0.73 -7.38
N ALA A 363 4.50 0.06 -8.28
CA ALA A 363 4.01 -0.44 -9.56
C ALA A 363 5.12 -1.12 -10.37
N ASN A 364 6.31 -0.52 -10.44
CA ASN A 364 7.46 -1.06 -11.15
C ASN A 364 7.95 -2.38 -10.55
N GLY A 365 7.99 -2.49 -9.22
CA GLY A 365 8.34 -3.74 -8.55
C GLY A 365 7.35 -4.88 -8.86
N ILE A 366 6.06 -4.57 -8.89
CA ILE A 366 5.01 -5.54 -9.25
C ILE A 366 5.14 -5.93 -10.73
N ILE A 367 5.34 -4.98 -11.65
CA ILE A 367 5.52 -5.24 -13.08
C ILE A 367 6.78 -6.10 -13.32
N SER A 368 7.88 -5.80 -12.64
CA SER A 368 9.11 -6.61 -12.72
C SER A 368 8.87 -8.04 -12.24
N THR A 369 8.18 -8.21 -11.12
CA THR A 369 7.81 -9.54 -10.59
C THR A 369 6.90 -10.28 -11.56
N LEU A 370 5.95 -9.59 -12.17
CA LEU A 370 5.05 -10.14 -13.17
C LEU A 370 5.82 -10.60 -14.40
N ASN A 371 6.69 -9.75 -14.94
CA ASN A 371 7.51 -10.06 -16.10
C ASN A 371 8.40 -11.29 -15.87
N SER A 372 9.10 -11.34 -14.74
CA SER A 372 9.99 -12.45 -14.39
C SER A 372 9.23 -13.74 -14.06
N SER A 373 8.09 -13.65 -13.39
CA SER A 373 7.33 -14.82 -12.93
C SER A 373 6.47 -15.47 -14.01
N PHE A 374 5.96 -14.67 -14.96
CA PHE A 374 5.00 -15.14 -15.96
C PHE A 374 5.51 -15.01 -17.39
N GLY A 375 6.78 -14.59 -17.60
CA GLY A 375 7.40 -14.50 -18.91
C GLY A 375 6.80 -13.41 -19.80
N THR A 376 6.37 -12.31 -19.21
CA THR A 376 5.84 -11.15 -19.92
C THR A 376 6.91 -10.06 -20.08
N SER A 377 6.59 -8.96 -20.82
CA SER A 377 7.50 -7.86 -21.09
C SER A 377 6.79 -6.50 -21.02
N TYR A 378 5.94 -6.32 -20.01
CA TYR A 378 5.24 -5.04 -19.81
C TYR A 378 6.23 -3.93 -19.45
N PRO A 379 6.05 -2.72 -20.00
CA PRO A 379 6.92 -1.58 -19.68
C PRO A 379 6.69 -1.10 -18.24
N THR A 380 7.73 -0.55 -17.65
CA THR A 380 7.65 0.08 -16.33
C THR A 380 7.09 1.52 -16.43
N VAL A 381 6.58 2.02 -15.30
CA VAL A 381 6.14 3.40 -15.16
C VAL A 381 7.37 4.33 -15.17
N ASN A 382 7.28 5.44 -15.88
CA ASN A 382 8.31 6.48 -15.85
C ASN A 382 8.24 7.27 -14.53
N VAL A 383 9.10 6.91 -13.59
CA VAL A 383 9.16 7.52 -12.24
C VAL A 383 9.47 9.01 -12.31
N THR A 384 10.31 9.45 -13.25
CA THR A 384 10.68 10.87 -13.39
C THR A 384 9.45 11.72 -13.76
N THR A 385 8.62 11.22 -14.67
CA THR A 385 7.38 11.92 -15.06
C THR A 385 6.41 12.01 -13.87
N ILE A 386 6.26 10.93 -13.10
CA ILE A 386 5.37 10.94 -11.92
C ILE A 386 5.90 11.90 -10.84
N ALA A 387 7.21 11.86 -10.55
CA ALA A 387 7.83 12.71 -9.54
C ALA A 387 7.66 14.21 -9.86
N GLY A 388 7.71 14.60 -11.14
CA GLY A 388 7.50 15.98 -11.56
C GLY A 388 6.10 16.51 -11.25
N GLY A 389 5.09 15.64 -11.15
CA GLY A 389 3.70 15.99 -10.80
C GLY A 389 3.28 15.63 -9.37
N ASP A 390 4.16 15.02 -8.58
CA ASP A 390 3.81 14.52 -7.24
C ASP A 390 3.66 15.66 -6.23
N PRO A 391 2.48 15.84 -5.61
CA PRO A 391 2.29 16.87 -4.58
C PRO A 391 3.22 16.72 -3.37
N ALA A 392 3.62 15.50 -3.02
CA ALA A 392 4.54 15.24 -1.90
C ALA A 392 5.90 15.93 -2.11
N THR A 393 6.33 16.11 -3.35
CA THR A 393 7.63 16.74 -3.67
C THR A 393 7.63 18.26 -3.56
N ARG A 394 6.46 18.90 -3.44
CA ARG A 394 6.33 20.37 -3.37
C ARG A 394 6.82 20.97 -2.06
N PHE A 395 6.83 20.18 -1.00
CA PHE A 395 7.18 20.61 0.36
C PHE A 395 8.60 20.23 0.78
N ILE A 396 9.47 19.88 -0.17
CA ILE A 396 10.84 19.48 0.14
C ILE A 396 11.56 20.65 0.82
N SER A 397 12.04 20.40 2.04
CA SER A 397 12.92 21.34 2.75
C SER A 397 14.18 21.61 1.92
N PRO A 398 14.69 22.87 1.88
CA PRO A 398 15.94 23.17 1.21
C PRO A 398 17.14 22.33 1.69
N GLN A 399 17.10 21.83 2.94
CA GLN A 399 18.11 20.94 3.47
C GLN A 399 18.09 19.53 2.88
N ALA A 400 16.92 19.04 2.45
CA ALA A 400 16.78 17.76 1.75
C ALA A 400 17.36 17.79 0.32
N ARG A 401 17.70 18.96 -0.20
CA ARG A 401 18.30 19.16 -1.54
C ARG A 401 19.82 19.00 -1.59
N ARG A 402 20.50 18.64 -0.49
CA ARG A 402 21.94 18.42 -0.51
C ARG A 402 22.25 17.10 -1.22
N PRO A 403 23.10 17.10 -2.26
CA PRO A 403 23.49 15.86 -2.92
C PRO A 403 24.29 15.00 -1.94
N ILE A 404 23.76 13.87 -1.58
CA ILE A 404 24.54 12.73 -1.11
C ILE A 404 25.11 12.12 -2.39
N GLY A 405 26.43 11.88 -2.43
CA GLY A 405 27.13 11.45 -3.65
C GLY A 405 26.47 10.29 -4.39
N PRO A 406 26.82 10.06 -5.65
CA PRO A 406 26.10 9.16 -6.54
C PRO A 406 26.11 7.74 -5.98
N ILE A 407 24.93 7.18 -5.76
CA ILE A 407 24.76 5.75 -5.55
C ILE A 407 24.32 5.19 -6.91
N GLU A 408 25.23 4.48 -7.56
CA GLU A 408 24.92 3.71 -8.76
C GLU A 408 23.92 2.62 -8.40
N VAL A 409 22.73 2.70 -8.97
CA VAL A 409 21.78 1.60 -8.96
C VAL A 409 22.23 0.64 -10.07
N SER A 410 22.82 -0.49 -9.68
CA SER A 410 23.04 -1.61 -10.61
C SER A 410 21.70 -2.05 -11.17
N GLN A 411 21.65 -2.13 -12.50
CA GLN A 411 20.51 -2.56 -13.32
C GLN A 411 20.11 -4.02 -13.06
#